data_b6a1949985df6c394c3e6d554fcba437
#
_entry.id   b6a1949985df6c394c3e6d554fcba437
#
_cell.length_a   1.000
_cell.length_b   1.000
_cell.length_c   1.000
_cell.angle_alpha   90.00
_cell.angle_beta   90.00
_cell.angle_gamma   90.00
#
_symmetry.space_group_name_H-M   'P 1'
#
loop_
_entity.id
_entity.type
_entity.pdbx_description
1 polymer ?
#
loop_
_entity_poly.entity_id
_entity_poly.type
_entity_poly.pdbx_seq_one_letter_code
_entity_poly.pdbx_strand_id
1 'polypeptide(L)'
;MGRLIYSAITSVDGYVADADGRFDWAAPDEEVHAFVNDLERPVGTYLLGRRMYEVMAVWETLGSVPGQSPVMLDFAALWRAADKVVYSRTLEAVTSARTRI
;
A
#
# COMPACT_ATOMS: atom_id res chain seq x y z
N MET A 1 -17.27 11.05 -11.87
CA MET A 1 -17.58 11.05 -10.43
C MET A 1 -16.73 10.03 -9.70
N GLY A 2 -16.16 10.41 -8.58
CA GLY A 2 -15.30 9.53 -7.80
C GLY A 2 -16.07 8.48 -7.02
N ARG A 3 -15.37 7.40 -6.67
CA ARG A 3 -15.89 6.34 -5.80
C ARG A 3 -14.96 6.15 -4.63
N LEU A 4 -15.51 5.84 -3.47
CA LEU A 4 -14.75 5.45 -2.30
C LEU A 4 -14.68 3.93 -2.25
N ILE A 5 -13.47 3.38 -2.21
CA ILE A 5 -13.24 1.95 -2.22
C ILE A 5 -12.47 1.59 -0.96
N TYR A 6 -12.94 0.58 -0.22
CA TYR A 6 -12.21 -0.01 0.89
C TYR A 6 -11.71 -1.39 0.48
N SER A 7 -10.40 -1.61 0.64
CA SER A 7 -9.81 -2.91 0.31
C SER A 7 -8.78 -3.32 1.34
N ALA A 8 -8.65 -4.63 1.56
CA ALA A 8 -7.66 -5.18 2.47
C ALA A 8 -7.41 -6.65 2.13
N ILE A 9 -6.22 -7.13 2.45
CA ILE A 9 -5.91 -8.57 2.44
C ILE A 9 -6.14 -9.07 3.87
N THR A 10 -6.99 -10.08 4.00
CA THR A 10 -7.37 -10.61 5.31
C THR A 10 -7.22 -12.13 5.34
N SER A 11 -7.18 -12.69 6.56
CA SER A 11 -7.41 -14.10 6.76
C SER A 11 -8.89 -14.43 6.48
N VAL A 12 -9.22 -15.72 6.41
CA VAL A 12 -10.60 -16.16 6.13
C VAL A 12 -11.58 -15.65 7.18
N ASP A 13 -11.13 -15.52 8.43
CA ASP A 13 -11.96 -15.02 9.54
C ASP A 13 -11.86 -13.49 9.73
N GLY A 14 -11.24 -12.78 8.80
CA GLY A 14 -11.31 -11.33 8.73
C GLY A 14 -10.19 -10.57 9.42
N TYR A 15 -9.16 -11.25 9.92
CA TYR A 15 -8.04 -10.55 10.56
C TYR A 15 -7.04 -10.03 9.53
N VAL A 16 -6.53 -8.81 9.75
CA VAL A 16 -5.50 -8.19 8.90
C VAL A 16 -4.10 -8.35 9.49
N ALA A 17 -3.99 -8.73 10.76
CA ALA A 17 -2.73 -8.95 11.46
C ALA A 17 -2.93 -10.00 12.54
N ASP A 18 -1.86 -10.62 13.01
CA ASP A 18 -1.93 -11.56 14.13
C ASP A 18 -1.95 -10.82 15.47
N ALA A 19 -1.93 -11.58 16.57
CA ALA A 19 -2.00 -11.01 17.93
C ALA A 19 -0.81 -10.10 18.25
N ASP A 20 0.32 -10.27 17.57
CA ASP A 20 1.52 -9.45 17.72
C ASP A 20 1.57 -8.28 16.74
N GLY A 21 0.52 -8.07 15.96
CA GLY A 21 0.46 -7.02 14.96
C GLY A 21 1.21 -7.35 13.67
N ARG A 22 1.64 -8.59 13.49
CA ARG A 22 2.36 -9.02 12.29
C ARG A 22 1.41 -9.49 11.22
N PHE A 23 1.78 -9.25 9.97
CA PHE A 23 0.96 -9.63 8.81
C PHE A 23 1.79 -10.26 7.69
N ASP A 24 3.00 -10.76 7.98
CA ASP A 24 3.86 -11.41 6.99
C ASP A 24 3.18 -12.62 6.36
N TRP A 25 2.31 -13.29 7.13
CA TRP A 25 1.52 -14.42 6.65
C TRP A 25 0.55 -14.04 5.52
N ALA A 26 0.22 -12.75 5.42
CA ALA A 26 -0.69 -12.24 4.38
C ALA A 26 0.05 -11.77 3.13
N ALA A 27 1.39 -11.90 3.07
CA ALA A 27 2.16 -11.50 1.91
C ALA A 27 1.70 -12.29 0.68
N PRO A 28 1.24 -11.62 -0.40
CA PRO A 28 0.70 -12.31 -1.55
C PRO A 28 1.79 -12.95 -2.40
N ASP A 29 1.47 -14.09 -3.02
CA ASP A 29 2.30 -14.63 -4.08
C ASP A 29 2.19 -13.76 -5.34
N GLU A 30 2.96 -14.09 -6.39
CA GLU A 30 2.98 -13.28 -7.61
C GLU A 30 1.60 -13.15 -8.26
N GLU A 31 0.85 -14.23 -8.32
CA GLU A 31 -0.47 -14.23 -8.95
C GLU A 31 -1.45 -13.33 -8.21
N VAL A 32 -1.50 -13.46 -6.88
CA VAL A 32 -2.36 -12.62 -6.04
C VAL A 32 -1.89 -11.17 -6.09
N HIS A 33 -0.59 -10.94 -6.06
CA HIS A 33 -0.04 -9.58 -6.13
C HIS A 33 -0.42 -8.90 -7.46
N ALA A 34 -0.33 -9.64 -8.57
CA ALA A 34 -0.74 -9.12 -9.88
C ALA A 34 -2.23 -8.76 -9.89
N PHE A 35 -3.07 -9.59 -9.28
CA PHE A 35 -4.50 -9.30 -9.14
C PHE A 35 -4.74 -8.02 -8.35
N VAL A 36 -4.05 -7.86 -7.22
CA VAL A 36 -4.15 -6.65 -6.39
C VAL A 36 -3.69 -5.41 -7.17
N ASN A 37 -2.60 -5.53 -7.92
CA ASN A 37 -2.12 -4.41 -8.74
C ASN A 37 -3.19 -3.96 -9.75
N ASP A 38 -3.83 -4.90 -10.42
CA ASP A 38 -4.88 -4.57 -11.38
C ASP A 38 -6.11 -3.95 -10.69
N LEU A 39 -6.44 -4.42 -9.49
CA LEU A 39 -7.52 -3.87 -8.70
C LEU A 39 -7.22 -2.42 -8.29
N GLU A 40 -5.97 -2.11 -7.96
CA GLU A 40 -5.55 -0.79 -7.49
C GLU A 40 -5.23 0.17 -8.64
N ARG A 41 -5.01 -0.32 -9.85
CA ARG A 41 -4.57 0.50 -10.98
C ARG A 41 -5.46 1.72 -11.26
N PRO A 42 -6.80 1.63 -11.19
CA PRO A 42 -7.64 2.79 -11.43
C PRO A 42 -7.75 3.76 -10.25
N VAL A 43 -7.13 3.43 -9.10
CA VAL A 43 -7.21 4.27 -7.92
C VAL A 43 -6.27 5.47 -8.08
N GLY A 44 -6.81 6.67 -7.98
CA GLY A 44 -6.01 7.91 -8.13
C GLY A 44 -5.49 8.47 -6.81
N THR A 45 -6.17 8.18 -5.70
CA THR A 45 -5.81 8.72 -4.38
C THR A 45 -5.97 7.63 -3.32
N TYR A 46 -4.96 7.46 -2.49
CA TYR A 46 -5.02 6.58 -1.33
C TYR A 46 -5.30 7.40 -0.07
N LEU A 47 -6.22 6.88 0.75
CA LEU A 47 -6.50 7.45 2.07
C LEU A 47 -5.94 6.48 3.10
N LEU A 48 -4.97 6.92 3.87
CA LEU A 48 -4.19 6.05 4.74
C LEU A 48 -4.20 6.56 6.17
N GLY A 49 -4.31 5.66 7.14
CA GLY A 49 -3.97 5.96 8.51
C GLY A 49 -2.43 5.95 8.67
N ARG A 50 -1.96 6.47 9.81
CA ARG A 50 -0.53 6.60 10.06
C ARG A 50 0.22 5.28 9.94
N ARG A 51 -0.28 4.20 10.59
CA ARG A 51 0.41 2.91 10.58
C ARG A 51 0.46 2.30 9.18
N MET A 52 -0.64 2.39 8.45
CA MET A 52 -0.67 1.90 7.08
C MET A 52 0.29 2.71 6.21
N TYR A 53 0.35 4.02 6.39
CA TYR A 53 1.31 4.85 5.67
C TYR A 53 2.75 4.41 5.95
N GLU A 54 3.09 4.17 7.22
CA GLU A 54 4.43 3.73 7.60
C GLU A 54 4.80 2.40 6.93
N VAL A 55 3.86 1.47 6.85
CA VAL A 55 4.05 0.19 6.16
C VAL A 55 4.22 0.39 4.66
N MET A 56 3.42 1.25 4.06
CA MET A 56 3.40 1.43 2.61
C MET A 56 4.51 2.34 2.09
N ALA A 57 5.11 3.15 2.94
CA ALA A 57 6.12 4.13 2.52
C ALA A 57 7.35 3.48 1.89
N VAL A 58 7.61 2.21 2.18
CA VAL A 58 8.72 1.46 1.57
C VAL A 58 8.58 1.38 0.04
N TRP A 59 7.37 1.43 -0.48
CA TRP A 59 7.13 1.37 -1.93
C TRP A 59 7.69 2.58 -2.67
N GLU A 60 7.97 3.67 -1.96
CA GLU A 60 8.55 4.86 -2.58
C GLU A 60 9.94 4.56 -3.17
N THR A 61 10.74 3.75 -2.50
CA THR A 61 12.10 3.45 -2.89
C THR A 61 12.32 2.01 -3.33
N LEU A 62 11.33 1.14 -3.15
CA LEU A 62 11.47 -0.29 -3.42
C LEU A 62 11.82 -0.57 -4.89
N GLY A 63 11.32 0.23 -5.82
CA GLY A 63 11.60 0.06 -7.23
C GLY A 63 13.08 0.27 -7.60
N SER A 64 13.86 0.94 -6.75
CA SER A 64 15.28 1.14 -6.96
C SER A 64 16.16 0.07 -6.32
N VAL A 65 15.56 -0.87 -5.59
CA VAL A 65 16.28 -1.98 -4.96
C VAL A 65 16.43 -3.11 -5.97
N PRO A 66 17.64 -3.64 -6.19
CA PRO A 66 17.85 -4.74 -7.15
C PRO A 66 17.11 -6.01 -6.73
N GLY A 67 16.72 -6.81 -7.70
CA GLY A 67 16.14 -8.12 -7.46
C GLY A 67 14.65 -8.15 -7.20
N GLN A 68 13.95 -7.04 -7.41
CA GLN A 68 12.51 -7.00 -7.24
C GLN A 68 11.79 -7.67 -8.42
N SER A 69 10.70 -8.39 -8.12
CA SER A 69 9.89 -9.04 -9.16
C SER A 69 9.11 -7.99 -9.99
N PRO A 70 8.66 -8.36 -11.22
CA PRO A 70 7.87 -7.45 -12.03
C PRO A 70 6.61 -6.94 -11.36
N VAL A 71 5.91 -7.78 -10.56
CA VAL A 71 4.70 -7.34 -9.86
C VAL A 71 5.01 -6.33 -8.76
N MET A 72 6.16 -6.44 -8.11
CA MET A 72 6.58 -5.48 -7.11
C MET A 72 6.96 -4.14 -7.73
N LEU A 73 7.66 -4.18 -8.86
CA LEU A 73 7.99 -2.96 -9.61
C LEU A 73 6.75 -2.26 -10.13
N ASP A 74 5.76 -3.01 -10.58
CA ASP A 74 4.48 -2.48 -11.04
C ASP A 74 3.75 -1.76 -9.89
N PHE A 75 3.63 -2.39 -8.72
CA PHE A 75 2.98 -1.75 -7.59
C PHE A 75 3.74 -0.51 -7.11
N ALA A 76 5.07 -0.56 -7.10
CA ALA A 76 5.87 0.60 -6.73
C ALA A 76 5.59 1.79 -7.65
N ALA A 77 5.41 1.54 -8.96
CA ALA A 77 5.04 2.59 -9.91
C ALA A 77 3.63 3.12 -9.64
N LEU A 78 2.68 2.25 -9.33
CA LEU A 78 1.31 2.66 -8.97
C LEU A 78 1.32 3.53 -7.72
N TRP A 79 2.08 3.15 -6.71
CA TRP A 79 2.21 3.91 -5.48
C TRP A 79 2.74 5.32 -5.75
N ARG A 80 3.83 5.43 -6.51
CA ARG A 80 4.43 6.73 -6.78
C ARG A 80 3.55 7.63 -7.63
N ALA A 81 2.73 7.06 -8.50
CA ALA A 81 1.86 7.82 -9.38
C ALA A 81 0.59 8.33 -8.68
N ALA A 82 0.18 7.71 -7.59
CA ALA A 82 -1.05 8.07 -6.88
C ALA A 82 -0.82 9.23 -5.92
N ASP A 83 -1.87 10.03 -5.68
CA ASP A 83 -1.90 10.98 -4.59
C ASP A 83 -2.20 10.23 -3.28
N LYS A 84 -1.63 10.69 -2.17
CA LYS A 84 -1.81 10.06 -0.88
C LYS A 84 -2.22 11.10 0.16
N VAL A 85 -3.22 10.78 0.97
CA VAL A 85 -3.65 11.61 2.09
C VAL A 85 -3.50 10.77 3.35
N VAL A 86 -2.72 11.26 4.30
CA VAL A 86 -2.45 10.54 5.55
C VAL A 86 -3.23 11.20 6.68
N TYR A 87 -4.04 10.42 7.35
CA TYR A 87 -4.82 10.89 8.50
C TYR A 87 -4.05 10.57 9.78
N SER A 88 -3.45 11.60 10.38
CA SER A 88 -2.67 11.45 11.61
C SER A 88 -2.66 12.75 12.40
N ARG A 89 -2.65 12.63 13.72
CA ARG A 89 -2.48 13.77 14.63
C ARG A 89 -1.03 13.97 15.05
N THR A 90 -0.18 12.97 14.87
CA THR A 90 1.17 12.95 15.42
C THR A 90 2.27 12.93 14.36
N LEU A 91 1.94 12.54 13.13
CA LEU A 91 2.91 12.53 12.04
C LEU A 91 3.18 13.96 11.58
N GLU A 92 4.43 14.39 11.63
CA GLU A 92 4.81 15.77 11.32
C GLU A 92 5.30 15.93 9.87
N ALA A 93 5.82 14.86 9.28
CA ALA A 93 6.39 14.92 7.94
C ALA A 93 6.15 13.62 7.20
N VAL A 94 6.13 13.71 5.87
CA VAL A 94 6.02 12.55 4.99
C VAL A 94 7.32 12.36 4.21
N THR A 95 7.58 11.12 3.81
CA THR A 95 8.80 10.76 3.10
C THR A 95 8.54 10.37 1.64
N SER A 96 7.30 10.45 1.19
CA SER A 96 6.92 10.09 -0.18
C SER A 96 6.41 11.30 -0.95
N ALA A 97 6.55 11.25 -2.26
CA ALA A 97 6.03 12.28 -3.15
C ALA A 97 4.49 12.21 -3.23
N ARG A 98 3.87 13.31 -3.64
CA ARG A 98 2.42 13.40 -3.85
C ARG A 98 1.63 13.00 -2.61
N THR A 99 2.15 13.33 -1.43
CA THR A 99 1.58 12.95 -0.14
C THR A 99 1.34 14.18 0.72
N ARG A 100 0.20 14.23 1.37
CA ARG A 100 -0.11 15.29 2.35
C ARG A 100 -0.75 14.67 3.60
N ILE A 101 -0.58 15.38 4.69
CA ILE A 101 -1.19 15.03 5.97
C ILE A 101 -2.53 15.75 6.10
#